data_8b9fdf2aa1b940df177abd8e42162d82
#
_entry.id   8b9fdf2aa1b940df177abd8e42162d82
#
_cell.length_a   1.000
_cell.length_b   1.000
_cell.length_c   1.000
_cell.angle_alpha   90.00
_cell.angle_beta   90.00
_cell.angle_gamma   90.00
#
_symmetry.space_group_name_H-M   'P 1'
#
loop_
_entity.id
_entity.type
_entity.pdbx_description
1 polymer ?
#
loop_
_entity_poly.entity_id
_entity_poly.type
_entity_poly.pdbx_seq_one_letter_code
_entity_poly.pdbx_strand_id
1 'polypeptide(L)'
;MSNGKRLMSTAHDSDLKIVEIKAFPTSFPVKPEDSVSLGVGRAVKRDAIIVKVTTAGGLVGWGESHHGRAPGAVAALVNTTLRQLTLGMNAADVVGVWKKIYDKQLASHGMGAGTCLAMSGIDQALWDIRGKAVGWPVYRLLGGVSRPIPAYAGGVSLGYQPPAELIEEIHPLLAMGYKAIKLRIGDTPKRDIERVTAVRKAFGDALVILTDANTGYDVAAARAAMPGLEANGVGWLEEPFPAQDYRSYALARSFGNVPLAAGENHYTRFEFSRLIEDNVITIFQPDVSKTGGITEVMRIAHMASAYKIQCNPHTSMTGINMAACVHVLASIDNGGYFEGDVSKNNLFRDELVSTPYTVDKNGCVLPLEAPGLGVEVDEDFLIKHPVIEGPSYV
;
A
#
# COMPACT_ATOMS: atom_id res chain seq x y z
N MET A 1 37.00 12.45 31.08
CA MET A 1 36.24 13.41 30.28
C MET A 1 34.90 12.74 29.96
N SER A 2 33.85 13.20 30.63
CA SER A 2 32.53 12.56 30.64
C SER A 2 31.79 13.01 29.41
N ASN A 3 31.59 12.10 28.46
CA ASN A 3 30.61 12.27 27.38
C ASN A 3 29.20 12.03 27.95
N GLY A 4 28.59 13.10 28.42
CA GLY A 4 27.19 13.09 28.83
C GLY A 4 26.32 12.70 27.66
N LYS A 5 25.79 11.46 27.65
CA LYS A 5 24.63 11.09 26.85
C LYS A 5 23.52 12.04 27.30
N ARG A 6 23.15 12.98 26.43
CA ARG A 6 21.91 13.77 26.54
C ARG A 6 20.76 12.76 26.54
N LEU A 7 20.19 12.46 27.71
CA LEU A 7 18.90 11.78 27.84
C LEU A 7 17.94 12.63 27.01
N MET A 8 17.38 12.05 25.94
CA MET A 8 16.30 12.69 25.20
C MET A 8 15.19 12.98 26.20
N SER A 9 14.83 14.24 26.35
CA SER A 9 13.66 14.68 27.10
C SER A 9 12.46 13.93 26.54
N THR A 10 11.82 13.09 27.32
CA THR A 10 10.53 12.48 26.94
C THR A 10 9.54 13.61 26.76
N ALA A 11 8.91 13.69 25.58
CA ALA A 11 7.88 14.68 25.31
C ALA A 11 6.79 14.55 26.38
N HIS A 12 6.37 15.67 26.98
CA HIS A 12 5.25 15.68 27.93
C HIS A 12 3.92 15.43 27.17
N ASP A 13 2.92 14.88 27.83
CA ASP A 13 1.60 14.64 27.25
C ASP A 13 0.96 15.91 26.68
N SER A 14 1.21 17.07 27.28
CA SER A 14 0.78 18.37 26.78
C SER A 14 1.39 18.71 25.41
N ASP A 15 2.63 18.30 25.15
CA ASP A 15 3.36 18.57 23.92
C ASP A 15 2.85 17.70 22.76
N LEU A 16 2.22 16.57 23.06
CA LEU A 16 1.66 15.62 22.09
C LEU A 16 0.20 15.92 21.73
N LYS A 17 -0.39 16.99 22.28
CA LYS A 17 -1.75 17.39 21.92
C LYS A 17 -1.83 17.78 20.44
N ILE A 18 -2.73 17.17 19.67
CA ILE A 18 -2.97 17.51 18.27
C ILE A 18 -3.57 18.91 18.17
N VAL A 19 -2.87 19.80 17.47
CA VAL A 19 -3.30 21.20 17.26
C VAL A 19 -3.70 21.48 15.81
N GLU A 20 -3.19 20.69 14.86
CA GLU A 20 -3.52 20.83 13.44
C GLU A 20 -3.55 19.46 12.75
N ILE A 21 -4.53 19.30 11.86
CA ILE A 21 -4.55 18.23 10.84
C ILE A 21 -4.88 18.90 9.51
N LYS A 22 -4.06 18.65 8.49
CA LYS A 22 -4.24 19.19 7.15
C LYS A 22 -3.97 18.13 6.10
N ALA A 23 -4.90 17.93 5.18
CA ALA A 23 -4.75 17.09 4.01
C ALA A 23 -4.53 17.94 2.77
N PHE A 24 -3.56 17.52 1.97
CA PHE A 24 -3.16 18.14 0.72
C PHE A 24 -3.48 17.15 -0.42
N PRO A 25 -4.60 17.35 -1.13
CA PRO A 25 -4.82 16.60 -2.35
C PRO A 25 -3.83 17.10 -3.41
N THR A 26 -3.08 16.18 -3.99
CA THR A 26 -2.00 16.50 -4.93
C THR A 26 -2.05 15.57 -6.13
N SER A 27 -1.65 16.08 -7.30
CA SER A 27 -1.69 15.34 -8.56
C SER A 27 -0.55 15.75 -9.48
N PHE A 28 -0.16 14.83 -10.38
CA PHE A 28 0.63 15.18 -11.55
C PHE A 28 0.16 14.37 -12.78
N PRO A 29 0.29 14.95 -14.00
CA PRO A 29 -0.12 14.26 -15.22
C PRO A 29 0.86 13.11 -15.55
N VAL A 30 0.33 12.01 -16.10
CA VAL A 30 1.14 10.94 -16.68
C VAL A 30 1.34 11.23 -18.16
N LYS A 31 2.59 11.24 -18.59
CA LYS A 31 2.92 11.42 -20.01
C LYS A 31 2.45 10.21 -20.83
N PRO A 32 2.04 10.39 -22.09
CA PRO A 32 1.59 9.27 -22.94
C PRO A 32 2.56 8.09 -23.01
N GLU A 33 3.86 8.37 -23.07
CA GLU A 33 4.94 7.37 -23.13
C GLU A 33 5.16 6.60 -21.81
N ASP A 34 4.69 7.14 -20.69
CA ASP A 34 4.78 6.53 -19.36
C ASP A 34 3.44 5.88 -18.94
N SER A 35 2.41 6.02 -19.76
CA SER A 35 1.08 5.52 -19.46
C SER A 35 1.01 4.02 -19.63
N VAL A 36 0.43 3.34 -18.64
CA VAL A 36 0.26 1.88 -18.60
C VAL A 36 -1.22 1.54 -18.67
N SER A 37 -1.56 0.54 -19.49
CA SER A 37 -2.92 -0.01 -19.58
C SER A 37 -3.07 -1.20 -18.64
N LEU A 38 -4.12 -1.17 -17.84
CA LEU A 38 -4.47 -2.15 -16.81
C LEU A 38 -5.95 -2.55 -16.94
N GLY A 39 -6.41 -3.52 -16.16
CA GLY A 39 -7.83 -3.89 -16.09
C GLY A 39 -8.78 -2.74 -15.72
N VAL A 40 -8.27 -1.72 -15.05
CA VAL A 40 -9.04 -0.53 -14.64
C VAL A 40 -8.95 0.65 -15.63
N GLY A 41 -8.31 0.48 -16.78
CA GLY A 41 -8.12 1.51 -17.80
C GLY A 41 -6.66 2.00 -17.91
N ARG A 42 -6.48 3.07 -18.67
CA ARG A 42 -5.17 3.70 -18.93
C ARG A 42 -4.97 4.90 -18.00
N ALA A 43 -3.87 4.92 -17.26
CA ALA A 43 -3.55 6.01 -16.36
C ALA A 43 -3.24 7.32 -17.12
N VAL A 44 -3.89 8.42 -16.75
CA VAL A 44 -3.67 9.77 -17.35
C VAL A 44 -3.13 10.78 -16.35
N LYS A 45 -3.28 10.51 -15.08
CA LYS A 45 -2.67 11.26 -13.96
C LYS A 45 -2.46 10.35 -12.77
N ARG A 46 -1.64 10.79 -11.83
CA ARG A 46 -1.50 10.18 -10.51
C ARG A 46 -2.01 11.14 -9.47
N ASP A 47 -2.72 10.63 -8.50
CA ASP A 47 -3.31 11.37 -7.40
C ASP A 47 -2.84 10.78 -6.06
N ALA A 48 -2.65 11.64 -5.05
CA ALA A 48 -2.42 11.26 -3.67
C ALA A 48 -3.02 12.30 -2.73
N ILE A 49 -3.23 11.93 -1.46
CA ILE A 49 -3.57 12.88 -0.41
C ILE A 49 -2.54 12.73 0.71
N ILE A 50 -1.78 13.77 0.93
CA ILE A 50 -0.76 13.82 1.97
C ILE A 50 -1.36 14.46 3.21
N VAL A 51 -1.31 13.76 4.33
CA VAL A 51 -1.86 14.21 5.61
C VAL A 51 -0.72 14.64 6.53
N LYS A 52 -0.78 15.89 6.98
CA LYS A 52 0.11 16.48 7.97
C LYS A 52 -0.63 16.59 9.30
N VAL A 53 -0.03 16.10 10.37
CA VAL A 53 -0.51 16.28 11.75
C VAL A 53 0.55 17.03 12.53
N THR A 54 0.15 18.12 13.22
CA THR A 54 1.05 18.91 14.05
C THR A 54 0.60 18.87 15.51
N THR A 55 1.56 18.69 16.42
CA THR A 55 1.32 18.71 17.87
C THR A 55 1.66 20.05 18.50
N ALA A 56 1.18 20.30 19.73
CA ALA A 56 1.47 21.51 20.48
C ALA A 56 2.96 21.72 20.76
N GLY A 57 3.73 20.64 20.90
CA GLY A 57 5.19 20.68 21.03
C GLY A 57 5.95 20.84 19.72
N GLY A 58 5.25 21.03 18.59
CA GLY A 58 5.84 21.27 17.28
C GLY A 58 6.29 20.00 16.53
N LEU A 59 6.01 18.79 17.04
CA LEU A 59 6.25 17.58 16.27
C LEU A 59 5.27 17.53 15.08
N VAL A 60 5.82 17.16 13.93
CA VAL A 60 5.05 16.97 12.69
C VAL A 60 5.15 15.51 12.27
N GLY A 61 4.00 14.90 11.99
CA GLY A 61 3.89 13.60 11.36
C GLY A 61 3.22 13.66 10.01
N TRP A 62 3.61 12.72 9.16
CA TRP A 62 3.14 12.60 7.80
C TRP A 62 2.50 11.24 7.54
N GLY A 63 1.46 11.24 6.71
CA GLY A 63 0.79 10.02 6.27
C GLY A 63 0.18 10.18 4.88
N GLU A 64 -0.17 9.07 4.27
CA GLU A 64 -0.89 9.01 3.01
C GLU A 64 -2.31 8.51 3.23
N SER A 65 -3.30 9.25 2.74
CA SER A 65 -4.65 8.76 2.45
C SER A 65 -4.75 8.45 0.96
N HIS A 66 -5.20 7.25 0.61
CA HIS A 66 -5.40 6.91 -0.80
C HIS A 66 -6.46 7.82 -1.43
N HIS A 67 -6.27 8.18 -2.69
CA HIS A 67 -7.11 9.16 -3.38
C HIS A 67 -8.54 8.69 -3.68
N GLY A 68 -8.82 7.38 -3.63
CA GLY A 68 -10.16 6.82 -3.90
C GLY A 68 -10.78 7.27 -5.24
N ARG A 69 -9.95 7.70 -6.21
CA ARG A 69 -10.33 8.34 -7.47
C ARG A 69 -11.11 9.66 -7.32
N ALA A 70 -11.19 10.19 -6.10
CA ALA A 70 -11.84 11.45 -5.76
C ALA A 70 -11.03 12.20 -4.69
N PRO A 71 -9.78 12.63 -4.99
CA PRO A 71 -8.85 13.16 -4.01
C PRO A 71 -9.42 14.35 -3.22
N GLY A 72 -10.17 15.24 -3.89
CA GLY A 72 -10.82 16.37 -3.23
C GLY A 72 -11.83 15.95 -2.16
N ALA A 73 -12.62 14.90 -2.41
CA ALA A 73 -13.62 14.42 -1.45
C ALA A 73 -12.98 13.80 -0.20
N VAL A 74 -11.94 12.97 -0.37
CA VAL A 74 -11.22 12.36 0.76
C VAL A 74 -10.47 13.43 1.56
N ALA A 75 -9.82 14.39 0.90
CA ALA A 75 -9.16 15.51 1.56
C ALA A 75 -10.17 16.40 2.33
N ALA A 76 -11.35 16.63 1.78
CA ALA A 76 -12.41 17.39 2.47
C ALA A 76 -12.86 16.66 3.74
N LEU A 77 -13.02 15.33 3.71
CA LEU A 77 -13.37 14.53 4.88
C LEU A 77 -12.32 14.65 5.99
N VAL A 78 -11.04 14.59 5.65
CA VAL A 78 -9.94 14.82 6.61
C VAL A 78 -10.00 16.25 7.16
N ASN A 79 -10.03 17.26 6.27
CA ASN A 79 -9.89 18.69 6.63
C ASN A 79 -11.08 19.25 7.43
N THR A 80 -12.23 18.62 7.36
CA THR A 80 -13.45 19.06 8.04
C THR A 80 -13.83 18.14 9.19
N THR A 81 -14.42 16.99 8.88
CA THR A 81 -15.03 16.11 9.87
C THR A 81 -13.99 15.42 10.78
N LEU A 82 -13.00 14.72 10.18
CA LEU A 82 -12.04 13.95 11.00
C LEU A 82 -11.13 14.85 11.82
N ARG A 83 -10.71 15.97 11.25
CA ARG A 83 -9.96 17.00 11.99
C ARG A 83 -10.72 17.46 13.23
N GLN A 84 -12.00 17.84 13.10
CA GLN A 84 -12.79 18.31 14.23
C GLN A 84 -13.00 17.25 15.32
N LEU A 85 -13.13 15.99 14.93
CA LEU A 85 -13.25 14.88 15.87
C LEU A 85 -12.00 14.65 16.70
N THR A 86 -10.82 14.96 16.17
CA THR A 86 -9.52 14.52 16.71
C THR A 86 -8.63 15.65 17.24
N LEU A 87 -8.92 16.92 16.90
CA LEU A 87 -8.22 18.04 17.51
C LEU A 87 -8.31 17.99 19.04
N GLY A 88 -7.19 18.25 19.71
CA GLY A 88 -7.05 18.24 21.14
C GLY A 88 -6.79 16.88 21.77
N MET A 89 -6.88 15.78 21.01
CA MET A 89 -6.47 14.44 21.47
C MET A 89 -4.95 14.32 21.55
N ASN A 90 -4.47 13.34 22.31
CA ASN A 90 -3.05 13.03 22.38
C ASN A 90 -2.61 12.23 21.14
N ALA A 91 -1.63 12.72 20.39
CA ALA A 91 -1.11 12.06 19.18
C ALA A 91 -0.45 10.69 19.46
N ALA A 92 0.02 10.45 20.69
CA ALA A 92 0.56 9.15 21.08
C ALA A 92 -0.54 8.09 21.32
N ASP A 93 -1.79 8.51 21.57
CA ASP A 93 -2.94 7.60 21.71
C ASP A 93 -3.55 7.27 20.34
N VAL A 94 -2.75 6.62 19.48
CA VAL A 94 -3.15 6.25 18.12
C VAL A 94 -4.42 5.39 18.13
N VAL A 95 -4.50 4.43 19.06
CA VAL A 95 -5.67 3.54 19.17
C VAL A 95 -6.93 4.30 19.60
N GLY A 96 -6.81 5.27 20.50
CA GLY A 96 -7.94 6.11 20.95
C GLY A 96 -8.43 7.02 19.84
N VAL A 97 -7.52 7.62 19.04
CA VAL A 97 -7.89 8.43 17.86
C VAL A 97 -8.59 7.55 16.82
N TRP A 98 -8.03 6.38 16.49
CA TRP A 98 -8.65 5.41 15.59
C TRP A 98 -10.05 5.04 16.03
N LYS A 99 -10.20 4.69 17.31
CA LYS A 99 -11.49 4.32 17.91
C LYS A 99 -12.50 5.48 17.87
N LYS A 100 -12.05 6.70 18.12
CA LYS A 100 -12.91 7.89 18.05
C LYS A 100 -13.49 8.10 16.65
N ILE A 101 -12.63 7.97 15.61
CA ILE A 101 -13.08 8.09 14.22
C ILE A 101 -14.04 6.94 13.89
N TYR A 102 -13.69 5.71 14.28
CA TYR A 102 -14.54 4.56 14.06
C TYR A 102 -15.94 4.76 14.65
N ASP A 103 -16.03 5.04 15.96
CA ASP A 103 -17.30 5.15 16.68
C ASP A 103 -18.18 6.30 16.17
N LYS A 104 -17.57 7.42 15.77
CA LYS A 104 -18.29 8.66 15.45
C LYS A 104 -18.54 8.88 13.97
N GLN A 105 -17.76 8.22 13.10
CA GLN A 105 -17.86 8.43 11.67
C GLN A 105 -18.02 7.13 10.88
N LEU A 106 -17.27 6.05 11.18
CA LEU A 106 -17.29 4.86 10.33
C LEU A 106 -18.40 3.88 10.73
N ALA A 107 -18.61 3.61 12.00
CA ALA A 107 -19.52 2.58 12.50
C ALA A 107 -21.01 2.89 12.25
N SER A 108 -21.36 4.15 12.00
CA SER A 108 -22.74 4.57 11.76
C SER A 108 -22.81 5.79 10.83
N HIS A 109 -23.56 5.70 9.75
CA HIS A 109 -23.85 6.78 8.80
C HIS A 109 -22.61 7.37 8.08
N GLY A 110 -21.42 6.82 8.31
CA GLY A 110 -20.20 7.29 7.66
C GLY A 110 -20.11 6.89 6.19
N MET A 111 -19.13 7.46 5.51
CA MET A 111 -18.90 7.23 4.09
C MET A 111 -18.15 5.91 3.81
N GLY A 112 -18.22 4.91 4.67
CA GLY A 112 -17.61 3.60 4.42
C GLY A 112 -16.14 3.68 3.99
N ALA A 113 -15.82 3.21 2.79
CA ALA A 113 -14.47 3.25 2.21
C ALA A 113 -13.83 4.65 2.28
N GLY A 114 -14.58 5.73 1.97
CA GLY A 114 -14.07 7.10 2.04
C GLY A 114 -13.54 7.46 3.43
N THR A 115 -14.22 7.01 4.50
CA THR A 115 -13.74 7.22 5.88
C THR A 115 -12.48 6.40 6.17
N CYS A 116 -12.41 5.14 5.70
CA CYS A 116 -11.21 4.31 5.84
C CYS A 116 -10.00 4.94 5.14
N LEU A 117 -10.18 5.43 3.92
CA LEU A 117 -9.14 6.15 3.18
C LEU A 117 -8.66 7.37 3.97
N ALA A 118 -9.61 8.23 4.39
CA ALA A 118 -9.29 9.48 5.10
C ALA A 118 -8.58 9.25 6.44
N MET A 119 -9.01 8.28 7.24
CA MET A 119 -8.40 7.99 8.54
C MET A 119 -7.04 7.31 8.43
N SER A 120 -6.74 6.63 7.31
CA SER A 120 -5.47 5.94 7.10
C SER A 120 -4.28 6.89 7.15
N GLY A 121 -4.38 8.06 6.49
CA GLY A 121 -3.31 9.07 6.52
C GLY A 121 -3.13 9.70 7.89
N ILE A 122 -4.21 9.90 8.65
CA ILE A 122 -4.12 10.38 10.03
C ILE A 122 -3.40 9.35 10.90
N ASP A 123 -3.78 8.09 10.81
CA ASP A 123 -3.16 6.99 11.57
C ASP A 123 -1.65 6.87 11.29
N GLN A 124 -1.25 6.89 10.03
CA GLN A 124 0.17 6.89 9.63
C GLN A 124 0.93 8.07 10.24
N ALA A 125 0.35 9.29 10.15
CA ALA A 125 0.96 10.50 10.69
C ALA A 125 1.13 10.43 12.23
N LEU A 126 0.20 9.80 12.94
CA LEU A 126 0.30 9.60 14.39
C LEU A 126 1.40 8.59 14.76
N TRP A 127 1.54 7.50 13.99
CA TRP A 127 2.66 6.57 14.17
C TRP A 127 4.01 7.25 13.89
N ASP A 128 4.08 8.11 12.89
CA ASP A 128 5.27 8.92 12.58
C ASP A 128 5.62 9.86 13.75
N ILE A 129 4.64 10.60 14.29
CA ILE A 129 4.82 11.43 15.50
C ILE A 129 5.30 10.59 16.67
N ARG A 130 4.68 9.44 16.92
CA ARG A 130 5.02 8.58 18.03
C ARG A 130 6.48 8.10 17.96
N GLY A 131 6.93 7.72 16.76
CA GLY A 131 8.31 7.35 16.53
C GLY A 131 9.28 8.51 16.76
N LYS A 132 8.96 9.70 16.24
CA LYS A 132 9.75 10.92 16.43
C LYS A 132 9.81 11.35 17.88
N ALA A 133 8.72 11.24 18.63
CA ALA A 133 8.66 11.60 20.05
C ALA A 133 9.59 10.78 20.93
N VAL A 134 9.83 9.51 20.60
CA VAL A 134 10.71 8.61 21.37
C VAL A 134 12.06 8.32 20.68
N GLY A 135 12.28 8.89 19.49
CA GLY A 135 13.53 8.68 18.74
C GLY A 135 13.65 7.29 18.11
N TRP A 136 12.55 6.60 17.83
CA TRP A 136 12.54 5.24 17.28
C TRP A 136 11.84 5.17 15.92
N PRO A 137 12.33 4.33 15.00
CA PRO A 137 11.58 3.98 13.80
C PRO A 137 10.32 3.20 14.15
N VAL A 138 9.28 3.33 13.30
CA VAL A 138 7.96 2.73 13.55
C VAL A 138 8.02 1.22 13.76
N TYR A 139 8.84 0.49 12.98
CA TYR A 139 8.93 -0.96 13.15
C TYR A 139 9.32 -1.39 14.57
N ARG A 140 10.18 -0.64 15.26
CA ARG A 140 10.56 -0.92 16.67
C ARG A 140 9.40 -0.69 17.63
N LEU A 141 8.59 0.34 17.38
CA LEU A 141 7.38 0.59 18.18
C LEU A 141 6.34 -0.52 18.02
N LEU A 142 6.30 -1.14 16.83
CA LEU A 142 5.42 -2.27 16.53
C LEU A 142 5.97 -3.62 17.03
N GLY A 143 7.16 -3.64 17.67
CA GLY A 143 7.79 -4.85 18.21
C GLY A 143 8.65 -5.62 17.19
N GLY A 144 8.91 -5.03 16.05
CA GLY A 144 9.73 -5.62 14.98
C GLY A 144 11.23 -5.39 15.15
N VAL A 145 11.97 -5.96 14.21
CA VAL A 145 13.42 -5.83 14.08
C VAL A 145 13.79 -5.62 12.62
N SER A 146 14.86 -4.85 12.36
CA SER A 146 15.38 -4.68 11.00
C SER A 146 15.83 -6.04 10.45
N ARG A 147 15.21 -6.47 9.38
CA ARG A 147 15.49 -7.73 8.68
C ARG A 147 15.25 -7.57 7.17
N PRO A 148 15.98 -8.31 6.32
CA PRO A 148 15.71 -8.31 4.89
C PRO A 148 14.29 -8.80 4.59
N ILE A 149 13.55 -8.03 3.78
CA ILE A 149 12.19 -8.33 3.34
C ILE A 149 12.25 -8.48 1.83
N PRO A 150 11.88 -9.66 1.26
CA PRO A 150 11.83 -9.85 -0.18
C PRO A 150 10.91 -8.82 -0.84
N ALA A 151 11.32 -8.29 -2.01
CA ALA A 151 10.53 -7.34 -2.77
C ALA A 151 10.19 -7.89 -4.15
N TYR A 152 9.02 -7.53 -4.67
CA TYR A 152 8.69 -7.70 -6.08
C TYR A 152 8.53 -6.36 -6.78
N ALA A 153 8.86 -6.33 -8.08
CA ALA A 153 8.61 -5.15 -8.90
C ALA A 153 7.12 -5.09 -9.25
N GLY A 154 6.45 -4.04 -8.77
CA GLY A 154 5.02 -3.81 -8.88
C GLY A 154 4.70 -2.36 -9.22
N GLY A 155 3.64 -1.81 -8.61
CA GLY A 155 3.15 -0.47 -8.93
C GLY A 155 2.43 -0.43 -10.28
N VAL A 156 2.31 0.73 -10.90
CA VAL A 156 1.68 0.90 -12.23
C VAL A 156 2.73 0.65 -13.32
N SER A 157 3.04 -0.63 -13.55
CA SER A 157 4.07 -1.12 -14.48
C SER A 157 3.66 -2.48 -15.05
N LEU A 158 4.43 -3.01 -15.99
CA LEU A 158 4.28 -4.34 -16.58
C LEU A 158 2.84 -4.61 -17.08
N GLY A 159 2.25 -3.60 -17.74
CA GLY A 159 0.88 -3.58 -18.21
C GLY A 159 0.63 -4.42 -19.48
N TYR A 160 -0.52 -4.16 -20.11
CA TYR A 160 -0.90 -4.84 -21.34
C TYR A 160 -0.05 -4.35 -22.50
N GLN A 161 0.93 -5.15 -22.91
CA GLN A 161 1.84 -4.87 -24.01
C GLN A 161 2.28 -6.15 -24.70
N PRO A 162 2.88 -6.10 -25.90
CA PRO A 162 3.43 -7.25 -26.58
C PRO A 162 4.47 -7.97 -25.71
N PRO A 163 4.58 -9.31 -25.78
CA PRO A 163 5.52 -10.08 -24.97
C PRO A 163 6.97 -9.64 -25.08
N ALA A 164 7.42 -9.22 -26.26
CA ALA A 164 8.80 -8.75 -26.47
C ALA A 164 9.09 -7.45 -25.69
N GLU A 165 8.17 -6.49 -25.72
CA GLU A 165 8.30 -5.22 -24.99
C GLU A 165 8.28 -5.46 -23.48
N LEU A 166 7.43 -6.40 -23.01
CA LEU A 166 7.37 -6.79 -21.61
C LEU A 166 8.69 -7.41 -21.11
N ILE A 167 9.32 -8.25 -21.94
CA ILE A 167 10.63 -8.83 -21.62
C ILE A 167 11.69 -7.72 -21.50
N GLU A 168 11.71 -6.77 -22.44
CA GLU A 168 12.63 -5.62 -22.39
C GLU A 168 12.40 -4.74 -21.15
N GLU A 169 11.15 -4.54 -20.73
CA GLU A 169 10.82 -3.80 -19.49
C GLU A 169 11.32 -4.52 -18.22
N ILE A 170 11.38 -5.85 -18.22
CA ILE A 170 11.81 -6.64 -17.06
C ILE A 170 13.32 -6.61 -16.87
N HIS A 171 14.13 -6.57 -17.94
CA HIS A 171 15.59 -6.61 -17.82
C HIS A 171 16.20 -5.58 -16.85
N PRO A 172 15.86 -4.28 -16.92
CA PRO A 172 16.37 -3.29 -15.96
C PRO A 172 15.91 -3.57 -14.52
N LEU A 173 14.72 -4.16 -14.30
CA LEU A 173 14.23 -4.50 -12.97
C LEU A 173 15.10 -5.59 -12.32
N LEU A 174 15.50 -6.59 -13.09
CA LEU A 174 16.44 -7.61 -12.60
C LEU A 174 17.82 -7.01 -12.31
N ALA A 175 18.28 -6.05 -13.12
CA ALA A 175 19.53 -5.34 -12.88
C ALA A 175 19.47 -4.49 -11.60
N MET A 176 18.29 -3.97 -11.20
CA MET A 176 18.05 -3.29 -9.93
C MET A 176 18.06 -4.25 -8.72
N GLY A 177 18.07 -5.56 -8.94
CA GLY A 177 18.11 -6.58 -7.89
C GLY A 177 16.82 -7.37 -7.70
N TYR A 178 15.69 -6.97 -8.29
CA TYR A 178 14.43 -7.71 -8.14
C TYR A 178 14.54 -9.15 -8.60
N LYS A 179 13.92 -10.06 -7.84
CA LYS A 179 13.84 -11.51 -8.13
C LYS A 179 12.39 -11.97 -8.36
N ALA A 180 11.45 -11.06 -8.14
CA ALA A 180 10.03 -11.28 -8.34
C ALA A 180 9.43 -10.06 -9.05
N ILE A 181 8.41 -10.31 -9.88
CA ILE A 181 7.67 -9.29 -10.63
C ILE A 181 6.18 -9.56 -10.54
N LYS A 182 5.35 -8.52 -10.69
CA LYS A 182 3.89 -8.63 -10.79
C LYS A 182 3.44 -8.21 -12.19
N LEU A 183 3.02 -9.17 -13.01
CA LEU A 183 2.48 -8.94 -14.35
C LEU A 183 1.02 -8.55 -14.28
N ARG A 184 0.63 -7.55 -15.07
CA ARG A 184 -0.78 -7.19 -15.23
C ARG A 184 -1.47 -8.12 -16.22
N ILE A 185 -2.55 -8.74 -15.76
CA ILE A 185 -3.46 -9.59 -16.53
C ILE A 185 -4.89 -9.07 -16.36
N GLY A 186 -5.90 -9.74 -16.93
CA GLY A 186 -7.29 -9.26 -16.90
C GLY A 186 -7.75 -8.65 -18.24
N ASP A 187 -6.92 -8.80 -19.28
CA ASP A 187 -7.28 -8.48 -20.67
C ASP A 187 -8.15 -9.63 -21.25
N THR A 188 -7.54 -10.64 -21.82
CA THR A 188 -8.20 -11.89 -22.20
C THR A 188 -7.34 -13.07 -21.76
N PRO A 189 -7.94 -14.21 -21.34
CA PRO A 189 -7.17 -15.36 -20.87
C PRO A 189 -6.08 -15.81 -21.85
N LYS A 190 -6.38 -15.79 -23.16
CA LYS A 190 -5.42 -16.17 -24.20
C LYS A 190 -4.19 -15.24 -24.20
N ARG A 191 -4.39 -13.92 -24.28
CA ARG A 191 -3.31 -12.93 -24.33
C ARG A 191 -2.53 -12.89 -23.02
N ASP A 192 -3.24 -13.05 -21.89
CA ASP A 192 -2.62 -13.07 -20.58
C ASP A 192 -1.66 -14.25 -20.43
N ILE A 193 -2.10 -15.46 -20.83
CA ILE A 193 -1.25 -16.63 -20.78
C ILE A 193 -0.10 -16.57 -21.81
N GLU A 194 -0.32 -15.99 -23.00
CA GLU A 194 0.75 -15.73 -23.96
C GLU A 194 1.86 -14.84 -23.35
N ARG A 195 1.50 -13.74 -22.65
CA ARG A 195 2.46 -12.87 -21.95
C ARG A 195 3.20 -13.59 -20.82
N VAL A 196 2.46 -14.26 -19.94
CA VAL A 196 3.05 -15.00 -18.81
C VAL A 196 4.01 -16.11 -19.31
N THR A 197 3.60 -16.87 -20.32
CA THR A 197 4.42 -17.93 -20.90
C THR A 197 5.70 -17.41 -21.56
N ALA A 198 5.61 -16.27 -22.25
CA ALA A 198 6.78 -15.65 -22.87
C ALA A 198 7.79 -15.17 -21.82
N VAL A 199 7.32 -14.55 -20.73
CA VAL A 199 8.17 -14.13 -19.62
C VAL A 199 8.82 -15.34 -18.93
N ARG A 200 8.04 -16.38 -18.63
CA ARG A 200 8.57 -17.62 -18.04
C ARG A 200 9.64 -18.27 -18.92
N LYS A 201 9.40 -18.32 -20.23
CA LYS A 201 10.37 -18.84 -21.20
C LYS A 201 11.66 -18.02 -21.27
N ALA A 202 11.56 -16.69 -21.17
CA ALA A 202 12.70 -15.78 -21.27
C ALA A 202 13.59 -15.82 -20.03
N PHE A 203 13.00 -15.91 -18.83
CA PHE A 203 13.74 -15.75 -17.57
C PHE A 203 13.85 -17.04 -16.73
N GLY A 204 13.15 -18.11 -17.11
CA GLY A 204 13.19 -19.39 -16.40
C GLY A 204 12.57 -19.35 -15.00
N ASP A 205 12.82 -20.39 -14.22
CA ASP A 205 12.22 -20.59 -12.89
C ASP A 205 12.86 -19.74 -11.77
N ALA A 206 14.00 -19.12 -12.05
CA ALA A 206 14.66 -18.23 -11.09
C ALA A 206 13.87 -16.93 -10.85
N LEU A 207 13.03 -16.53 -11.80
CA LEU A 207 12.15 -15.38 -11.67
C LEU A 207 10.79 -15.79 -11.09
N VAL A 208 10.42 -15.23 -9.94
CA VAL A 208 9.07 -15.39 -9.40
C VAL A 208 8.11 -14.49 -10.19
N ILE A 209 7.07 -15.09 -10.75
CA ILE A 209 6.02 -14.38 -11.48
C ILE A 209 4.77 -14.36 -10.62
N LEU A 210 4.30 -13.17 -10.30
CA LEU A 210 3.04 -12.87 -9.62
C LEU A 210 2.11 -12.22 -10.65
N THR A 211 0.80 -12.32 -10.47
CA THR A 211 -0.13 -11.73 -11.42
C THR A 211 -1.25 -10.95 -10.73
N ASP A 212 -1.70 -9.87 -11.38
CA ASP A 212 -2.78 -9.03 -10.90
C ASP A 212 -3.75 -8.72 -12.04
N ALA A 213 -5.01 -9.12 -11.87
CA ALA A 213 -6.06 -8.92 -12.86
C ALA A 213 -6.82 -7.60 -12.67
N ASN A 214 -6.54 -6.84 -11.60
CA ASN A 214 -7.22 -5.57 -11.30
C ASN A 214 -8.74 -5.63 -11.54
N THR A 215 -9.39 -6.69 -11.04
CA THR A 215 -10.83 -6.97 -11.16
C THR A 215 -11.34 -7.20 -12.60
N GLY A 216 -10.43 -7.43 -13.56
CA GLY A 216 -10.76 -7.48 -14.99
C GLY A 216 -11.40 -8.79 -15.47
N TYR A 217 -11.42 -9.85 -14.65
CA TYR A 217 -12.00 -11.13 -15.05
C TYR A 217 -13.45 -11.29 -14.60
N ASP A 218 -14.21 -12.04 -15.39
CA ASP A 218 -15.38 -12.76 -14.93
C ASP A 218 -15.03 -14.21 -14.54
N VAL A 219 -16.01 -14.95 -14.05
CA VAL A 219 -15.83 -16.36 -13.61
C VAL A 219 -15.35 -17.25 -14.76
N ALA A 220 -15.81 -17.02 -15.99
CA ALA A 220 -15.40 -17.82 -17.15
C ALA A 220 -13.95 -17.53 -17.55
N ALA A 221 -13.58 -16.26 -17.56
CA ALA A 221 -12.22 -15.83 -17.86
C ALA A 221 -11.22 -16.34 -16.82
N ALA A 222 -11.52 -16.18 -15.52
CA ALA A 222 -10.66 -16.68 -14.45
C ALA A 222 -10.46 -18.21 -14.53
N ARG A 223 -11.54 -18.97 -14.80
CA ARG A 223 -11.48 -20.42 -15.01
C ARG A 223 -10.63 -20.80 -16.22
N ALA A 224 -10.73 -20.05 -17.31
CA ALA A 224 -9.97 -20.30 -18.53
C ALA A 224 -8.47 -19.96 -18.37
N ALA A 225 -8.13 -18.95 -17.59
CA ALA A 225 -6.75 -18.53 -17.34
C ALA A 225 -6.01 -19.48 -16.36
N MET A 226 -6.70 -19.99 -15.36
CA MET A 226 -6.09 -20.72 -14.23
C MET A 226 -5.13 -21.85 -14.63
N PRO A 227 -5.47 -22.78 -15.57
CA PRO A 227 -4.54 -23.85 -15.98
C PRO A 227 -3.25 -23.31 -16.59
N GLY A 228 -3.32 -22.22 -17.35
CA GLY A 228 -2.14 -21.58 -17.94
C GLY A 228 -1.27 -20.88 -16.90
N LEU A 229 -1.86 -20.25 -15.90
CA LEU A 229 -1.14 -19.65 -14.78
C LEU A 229 -0.42 -20.74 -13.96
N GLU A 230 -1.10 -21.83 -13.67
CA GLU A 230 -0.54 -22.98 -12.95
C GLU A 230 0.63 -23.62 -13.72
N ALA A 231 0.46 -23.86 -15.02
CA ALA A 231 1.51 -24.44 -15.89
C ALA A 231 2.77 -23.56 -15.98
N ASN A 232 2.64 -22.26 -15.77
CA ASN A 232 3.77 -21.32 -15.74
C ASN A 232 4.30 -21.02 -14.32
N GLY A 233 3.83 -21.75 -13.29
CA GLY A 233 4.32 -21.61 -11.92
C GLY A 233 4.09 -20.21 -11.35
N VAL A 234 2.91 -19.60 -11.63
CA VAL A 234 2.54 -18.29 -11.09
C VAL A 234 2.32 -18.38 -9.58
N GLY A 235 2.92 -17.46 -8.81
CA GLY A 235 2.88 -17.47 -7.36
C GLY A 235 1.52 -17.09 -6.76
N TRP A 236 0.79 -16.17 -7.38
CA TRP A 236 -0.61 -15.86 -7.05
C TRP A 236 -1.37 -15.20 -8.21
N LEU A 237 -2.70 -15.28 -8.14
CA LEU A 237 -3.63 -14.51 -8.93
C LEU A 237 -4.31 -13.47 -8.01
N GLU A 238 -3.94 -12.20 -8.19
CA GLU A 238 -4.46 -11.06 -7.43
C GLU A 238 -5.71 -10.51 -8.09
N GLU A 239 -6.69 -10.20 -7.26
CA GLU A 239 -7.96 -9.54 -7.60
C GLU A 239 -8.55 -9.95 -8.97
N PRO A 240 -8.84 -11.25 -9.20
CA PRO A 240 -9.56 -11.62 -10.42
C PRO A 240 -10.94 -10.95 -10.53
N PHE A 241 -11.59 -10.65 -9.40
CA PHE A 241 -12.93 -10.09 -9.30
C PHE A 241 -12.97 -8.86 -8.38
N PRO A 242 -14.02 -8.02 -8.48
CA PRO A 242 -14.28 -6.97 -7.49
C PRO A 242 -14.31 -7.51 -6.05
N ALA A 243 -13.82 -6.72 -5.10
CA ALA A 243 -13.66 -7.13 -3.70
C ALA A 243 -14.96 -7.64 -3.05
N GLN A 244 -16.13 -7.11 -3.48
CA GLN A 244 -17.42 -7.48 -2.93
C GLN A 244 -18.01 -8.75 -3.56
N ASP A 245 -17.40 -9.30 -4.60
CA ASP A 245 -17.91 -10.50 -5.29
C ASP A 245 -17.40 -11.80 -4.63
N TYR A 246 -17.73 -11.96 -3.36
CA TYR A 246 -17.38 -13.14 -2.55
C TYR A 246 -17.79 -14.46 -3.21
N ARG A 247 -18.91 -14.44 -3.97
CA ARG A 247 -19.39 -15.64 -4.68
C ARG A 247 -18.43 -16.10 -5.77
N SER A 248 -17.94 -15.17 -6.59
CA SER A 248 -17.00 -15.50 -7.66
C SER A 248 -15.66 -15.98 -7.09
N TYR A 249 -15.18 -15.37 -6.01
CA TYR A 249 -14.02 -15.84 -5.26
C TYR A 249 -14.22 -17.28 -4.76
N ALA A 250 -15.37 -17.58 -4.15
CA ALA A 250 -15.67 -18.94 -3.67
C ALA A 250 -15.69 -19.98 -4.81
N LEU A 251 -16.18 -19.63 -5.99
CA LEU A 251 -16.14 -20.49 -7.17
C LEU A 251 -14.72 -20.70 -7.68
N ALA A 252 -13.89 -19.65 -7.66
CA ALA A 252 -12.53 -19.69 -8.19
C ALA A 252 -11.60 -20.66 -7.43
N ARG A 253 -11.91 -20.96 -6.17
CA ARG A 253 -11.19 -21.97 -5.39
C ARG A 253 -11.10 -23.34 -6.09
N SER A 254 -12.08 -23.67 -6.92
CA SER A 254 -12.14 -24.95 -7.64
C SER A 254 -11.48 -24.93 -9.03
N PHE A 255 -10.88 -23.81 -9.47
CA PHE A 255 -10.37 -23.67 -10.84
C PHE A 255 -8.93 -24.19 -11.01
N GLY A 256 -8.18 -24.31 -9.93
CA GLY A 256 -6.78 -24.79 -9.91
C GLY A 256 -6.13 -24.54 -8.55
N ASN A 257 -4.80 -24.61 -8.51
CA ASN A 257 -4.01 -24.51 -7.28
C ASN A 257 -3.22 -23.21 -7.14
N VAL A 258 -3.33 -22.27 -8.10
CA VAL A 258 -2.69 -20.95 -7.95
C VAL A 258 -3.36 -20.22 -6.79
N PRO A 259 -2.58 -19.77 -5.77
CA PRO A 259 -3.13 -19.01 -4.64
C PRO A 259 -3.89 -17.77 -5.10
N LEU A 260 -5.03 -17.48 -4.47
CA LEU A 260 -5.77 -16.24 -4.68
C LEU A 260 -5.30 -15.21 -3.67
N ALA A 261 -4.98 -14.01 -4.16
CA ALA A 261 -4.59 -12.86 -3.38
C ALA A 261 -5.61 -11.73 -3.53
N ALA A 262 -5.92 -11.04 -2.45
CA ALA A 262 -6.74 -9.83 -2.45
C ALA A 262 -6.58 -9.06 -1.15
N GLY A 263 -7.04 -7.81 -1.14
CA GLY A 263 -7.05 -7.03 0.09
C GLY A 263 -6.97 -5.53 -0.11
N GLU A 264 -6.40 -5.06 -1.20
CA GLU A 264 -6.23 -3.61 -1.43
C GLU A 264 -7.56 -2.84 -1.52
N ASN A 265 -8.64 -3.52 -1.90
CA ASN A 265 -9.99 -2.97 -1.99
C ASN A 265 -10.95 -3.51 -0.90
N HIS A 266 -10.40 -4.12 0.16
CA HIS A 266 -11.12 -4.49 1.37
C HIS A 266 -10.75 -3.53 2.52
N TYR A 267 -11.74 -3.18 3.32
CA TYR A 267 -11.61 -2.14 4.34
C TYR A 267 -11.84 -2.69 5.74
N THR A 268 -10.93 -2.37 6.64
CA THR A 268 -10.91 -2.76 8.04
C THR A 268 -10.87 -4.29 8.28
N ARG A 269 -10.46 -4.68 9.49
CA ARG A 269 -10.47 -6.10 9.92
C ARG A 269 -11.83 -6.79 9.80
N PHE A 270 -12.91 -6.03 9.73
CA PHE A 270 -14.26 -6.63 9.67
C PHE A 270 -14.54 -7.27 8.29
N GLU A 271 -14.05 -6.67 7.19
CA GLU A 271 -14.12 -7.33 5.88
C GLU A 271 -13.10 -8.48 5.78
N PHE A 272 -11.90 -8.32 6.35
CA PHE A 272 -10.91 -9.39 6.38
C PHE A 272 -11.33 -10.60 7.23
N SER A 273 -12.12 -10.41 8.31
CA SER A 273 -12.70 -11.52 9.05
C SER A 273 -13.62 -12.37 8.17
N ARG A 274 -14.38 -11.73 7.28
CA ARG A 274 -15.21 -12.42 6.28
C ARG A 274 -14.36 -13.24 5.30
N LEU A 275 -13.24 -12.69 4.82
CA LEU A 275 -12.33 -13.44 3.94
C LEU A 275 -11.75 -14.68 4.62
N ILE A 276 -11.50 -14.62 5.94
CA ILE A 276 -11.07 -15.77 6.73
C ILE A 276 -12.18 -16.82 6.82
N GLU A 277 -13.40 -16.41 7.12
CA GLU A 277 -14.56 -17.30 7.21
C GLU A 277 -14.84 -18.02 5.89
N ASP A 278 -14.76 -17.32 4.77
CA ASP A 278 -14.94 -17.88 3.43
C ASP A 278 -13.80 -18.82 3.02
N ASN A 279 -12.61 -18.68 3.64
CA ASN A 279 -11.42 -19.53 3.45
C ASN A 279 -11.03 -19.74 1.97
N VAL A 280 -11.04 -18.66 1.19
CA VAL A 280 -10.76 -18.70 -0.25
C VAL A 280 -9.46 -17.96 -0.58
N ILE A 281 -9.27 -16.80 0.02
CA ILE A 281 -8.08 -15.96 -0.20
C ILE A 281 -7.02 -16.36 0.83
N THR A 282 -5.84 -16.74 0.33
CA THR A 282 -4.74 -17.25 1.15
C THR A 282 -3.59 -16.26 1.28
N ILE A 283 -3.65 -15.15 0.56
CA ILE A 283 -2.69 -14.06 0.62
C ILE A 283 -3.48 -12.76 0.78
N PHE A 284 -3.35 -12.11 1.94
CA PHE A 284 -3.97 -10.83 2.23
C PHE A 284 -3.06 -9.67 1.83
N GLN A 285 -3.64 -8.69 1.16
CA GLN A 285 -2.93 -7.51 0.65
C GLN A 285 -3.60 -6.20 1.11
N PRO A 286 -3.78 -6.00 2.45
CA PRO A 286 -4.33 -4.74 2.94
C PRO A 286 -3.42 -3.58 2.55
N ASP A 287 -3.98 -2.44 2.17
CA ASP A 287 -3.21 -1.24 1.89
C ASP A 287 -3.22 -0.30 3.11
N VAL A 288 -2.03 0.11 3.57
CA VAL A 288 -1.88 0.97 4.74
C VAL A 288 -2.53 2.34 4.53
N SER A 289 -2.63 2.82 3.29
CA SER A 289 -3.27 4.09 2.94
C SER A 289 -4.80 3.98 2.73
N LYS A 290 -5.34 2.74 2.69
CA LYS A 290 -6.77 2.49 2.40
C LYS A 290 -7.54 1.89 3.58
N THR A 291 -6.93 0.93 4.27
CA THR A 291 -7.64 -0.02 5.15
C THR A 291 -7.94 0.53 6.54
N GLY A 292 -7.42 1.70 6.88
CA GLY A 292 -7.55 2.32 8.22
C GLY A 292 -6.20 2.54 8.91
N GLY A 293 -5.09 2.55 8.14
CA GLY A 293 -3.75 2.88 8.60
C GLY A 293 -2.95 1.68 9.12
N ILE A 294 -1.77 1.97 9.65
CA ILE A 294 -0.85 0.99 10.27
C ILE A 294 -1.56 0.21 11.38
N THR A 295 -2.29 0.90 12.24
CA THR A 295 -3.02 0.29 13.36
C THR A 295 -3.96 -0.84 12.89
N GLU A 296 -4.70 -0.60 11.82
CA GLU A 296 -5.66 -1.59 11.33
C GLU A 296 -5.00 -2.72 10.55
N VAL A 297 -3.99 -2.40 9.75
CA VAL A 297 -3.21 -3.44 9.02
C VAL A 297 -2.50 -4.39 9.99
N MET A 298 -1.95 -3.89 11.10
CA MET A 298 -1.37 -4.75 12.14
C MET A 298 -2.41 -5.69 12.76
N ARG A 299 -3.64 -5.22 13.02
CA ARG A 299 -4.74 -6.08 13.52
C ARG A 299 -5.12 -7.16 12.50
N ILE A 300 -5.18 -6.80 11.21
CA ILE A 300 -5.46 -7.75 10.11
C ILE A 300 -4.35 -8.80 10.02
N ALA A 301 -3.09 -8.39 10.04
CA ALA A 301 -1.94 -9.29 9.96
C ALA A 301 -1.92 -10.28 11.14
N HIS A 302 -2.12 -9.82 12.37
CA HIS A 302 -2.17 -10.69 13.55
C HIS A 302 -3.35 -11.67 13.49
N MET A 303 -4.51 -11.22 13.02
CA MET A 303 -5.67 -12.09 12.82
C MET A 303 -5.37 -13.15 11.75
N ALA A 304 -4.81 -12.77 10.61
CA ALA A 304 -4.43 -13.65 9.50
C ALA A 304 -3.35 -14.68 9.91
N SER A 305 -2.39 -14.29 10.76
CA SER A 305 -1.33 -15.16 11.27
C SER A 305 -1.88 -16.40 11.98
N ALA A 306 -2.95 -16.25 12.77
CA ALA A 306 -3.60 -17.37 13.46
C ALA A 306 -4.14 -18.44 12.48
N TYR A 307 -4.45 -18.05 11.25
CA TYR A 307 -4.98 -18.93 10.20
C TYR A 307 -3.93 -19.31 9.14
N LYS A 308 -2.66 -18.99 9.36
CA LYS A 308 -1.56 -19.24 8.41
C LYS A 308 -1.71 -18.53 7.06
N ILE A 309 -2.45 -17.43 7.04
CA ILE A 309 -2.64 -16.58 5.87
C ILE A 309 -1.47 -15.59 5.82
N GLN A 310 -0.81 -15.50 4.68
CA GLN A 310 0.24 -14.51 4.43
C GLN A 310 -0.36 -13.09 4.34
N CYS A 311 0.39 -12.10 4.84
CA CYS A 311 0.03 -10.69 4.73
C CYS A 311 1.14 -9.93 3.99
N ASN A 312 0.86 -9.55 2.74
CA ASN A 312 1.74 -8.81 1.84
C ASN A 312 1.07 -7.47 1.50
N PRO A 313 1.24 -6.42 2.30
CA PRO A 313 0.54 -5.16 2.08
C PRO A 313 0.74 -4.63 0.66
N HIS A 314 -0.38 -4.25 0.01
CA HIS A 314 -0.36 -3.49 -1.23
C HIS A 314 0.28 -2.13 -0.98
N THR A 315 1.05 -1.63 -1.94
CA THR A 315 1.73 -0.34 -1.84
C THR A 315 1.11 0.67 -2.79
N SER A 316 0.57 1.75 -2.22
CA SER A 316 0.00 2.87 -2.99
C SER A 316 1.05 3.88 -3.41
N MET A 317 0.59 5.02 -3.89
CA MET A 317 1.26 5.99 -4.74
C MET A 317 2.55 6.59 -4.18
N THR A 318 2.65 6.84 -2.84
CA THR A 318 3.73 7.69 -2.33
C THR A 318 4.79 6.93 -1.55
N GLY A 319 5.98 7.51 -1.47
CA GLY A 319 7.06 6.98 -0.63
C GLY A 319 6.72 6.94 0.86
N ILE A 320 5.72 7.71 1.32
CA ILE A 320 5.24 7.65 2.71
C ILE A 320 4.61 6.27 2.97
N ASN A 321 3.68 5.85 2.11
CA ASN A 321 3.03 4.54 2.23
C ASN A 321 4.02 3.40 1.99
N MET A 322 4.96 3.56 1.05
CA MET A 322 6.03 2.58 0.79
C MET A 322 6.85 2.33 2.06
N ALA A 323 7.33 3.38 2.73
CA ALA A 323 8.06 3.26 3.99
C ALA A 323 7.19 2.62 5.10
N ALA A 324 5.91 3.03 5.22
CA ALA A 324 4.98 2.45 6.19
C ALA A 324 4.78 0.95 5.97
N CYS A 325 4.65 0.49 4.71
CA CYS A 325 4.53 -0.94 4.38
C CYS A 325 5.78 -1.74 4.79
N VAL A 326 6.99 -1.19 4.57
CA VAL A 326 8.24 -1.85 4.99
C VAL A 326 8.31 -1.95 6.52
N HIS A 327 7.89 -0.91 7.26
CA HIS A 327 7.82 -0.96 8.73
C HIS A 327 6.83 -2.03 9.23
N VAL A 328 5.65 -2.13 8.61
CA VAL A 328 4.67 -3.17 8.93
C VAL A 328 5.25 -4.56 8.68
N LEU A 329 5.84 -4.81 7.51
CA LEU A 329 6.44 -6.10 7.16
C LEU A 329 7.60 -6.50 8.08
N ALA A 330 8.38 -5.53 8.57
CA ALA A 330 9.43 -5.78 9.57
C ALA A 330 8.88 -6.20 10.93
N SER A 331 7.56 -6.03 11.18
CA SER A 331 6.92 -6.17 12.49
C SER A 331 5.90 -7.30 12.59
N ILE A 332 5.63 -8.02 11.50
CA ILE A 332 4.68 -9.15 11.47
C ILE A 332 5.39 -10.46 11.21
N ASP A 333 4.83 -11.57 11.69
CA ASP A 333 5.40 -12.92 11.57
C ASP A 333 4.93 -13.68 10.32
N ASN A 334 3.87 -13.22 9.67
CA ASN A 334 3.27 -13.79 8.47
C ASN A 334 3.47 -12.93 7.21
N GLY A 335 4.45 -12.01 7.22
CA GLY A 335 4.82 -11.21 6.06
C GLY A 335 5.57 -12.03 5.02
N GLY A 336 5.41 -11.70 3.75
CA GLY A 336 6.15 -12.29 2.63
C GLY A 336 6.88 -11.21 1.84
N TYR A 337 6.21 -10.59 0.88
CA TYR A 337 6.80 -9.63 -0.04
C TYR A 337 6.41 -8.17 0.27
N PHE A 338 7.37 -7.28 0.02
CA PHE A 338 7.13 -5.85 -0.17
C PHE A 338 6.84 -5.57 -1.65
N GLU A 339 5.81 -4.79 -1.95
CA GLU A 339 5.56 -4.28 -3.30
C GLU A 339 6.41 -3.05 -3.57
N GLY A 340 7.50 -3.22 -4.33
CA GLY A 340 8.32 -2.11 -4.80
C GLY A 340 7.67 -1.43 -6.00
N ASP A 341 7.38 -0.14 -5.92
CA ASP A 341 6.85 0.62 -7.05
C ASP A 341 7.97 0.89 -8.07
N VAL A 342 7.83 0.31 -9.25
CA VAL A 342 8.73 0.53 -10.39
C VAL A 342 8.07 1.34 -11.51
N SER A 343 6.97 2.02 -11.20
CA SER A 343 6.30 2.92 -12.15
C SER A 343 7.26 3.99 -12.66
N LYS A 344 7.23 4.24 -13.98
CA LYS A 344 8.03 5.29 -14.58
C LYS A 344 7.60 6.67 -14.09
N ASN A 345 8.56 7.54 -13.78
CA ASN A 345 8.34 8.95 -13.41
C ASN A 345 7.28 9.12 -12.30
N ASN A 346 7.38 8.32 -11.24
CA ASN A 346 6.51 8.49 -10.06
C ASN A 346 7.08 9.59 -9.16
N LEU A 347 6.66 10.84 -9.39
CA LEU A 347 7.12 11.99 -8.61
C LEU A 347 6.80 11.88 -7.12
N PHE A 348 5.76 11.15 -6.74
CA PHE A 348 5.41 10.91 -5.33
C PHE A 348 6.40 9.98 -4.62
N ARG A 349 7.14 9.15 -5.36
CA ARG A 349 8.23 8.34 -4.85
C ARG A 349 9.56 9.08 -4.95
N ASP A 350 9.78 9.80 -6.06
CA ASP A 350 11.10 10.28 -6.46
C ASP A 350 11.39 11.72 -6.02
N GLU A 351 10.35 12.56 -5.83
CA GLU A 351 10.51 13.99 -5.53
C GLU A 351 9.77 14.45 -4.25
N LEU A 352 8.61 13.87 -3.95
CA LEU A 352 7.82 14.26 -2.78
C LEU A 352 8.51 13.91 -1.46
N VAL A 353 9.28 12.83 -1.43
CA VAL A 353 9.92 12.33 -0.21
C VAL A 353 11.39 11.98 -0.46
N SER A 354 12.17 11.95 0.63
CA SER A 354 13.46 11.29 0.60
C SER A 354 13.31 9.82 0.23
N THR A 355 14.40 9.14 -0.18
CA THR A 355 14.38 7.75 -0.64
C THR A 355 13.62 6.84 0.34
N PRO A 356 12.45 6.29 -0.03
CA PRO A 356 11.59 5.55 0.90
C PRO A 356 12.06 4.10 1.14
N TYR A 357 12.78 3.52 0.21
CA TYR A 357 13.38 2.18 0.29
C TYR A 357 14.48 2.01 -0.76
N THR A 358 15.30 1.00 -0.59
CA THR A 358 16.31 0.58 -1.58
C THR A 358 16.30 -0.93 -1.67
N VAL A 359 16.23 -1.46 -2.90
CA VAL A 359 16.32 -2.91 -3.15
C VAL A 359 17.79 -3.29 -3.24
N ASP A 360 18.20 -4.30 -2.48
CA ASP A 360 19.56 -4.82 -2.50
C ASP A 360 19.75 -5.86 -3.65
N LYS A 361 20.99 -6.31 -3.84
CA LYS A 361 21.34 -7.31 -4.87
C LYS A 361 20.65 -8.68 -4.67
N ASN A 362 20.08 -8.93 -3.51
CA ASN A 362 19.34 -10.16 -3.20
C ASN A 362 17.83 -10.00 -3.45
N GLY A 363 17.38 -8.80 -3.86
CA GLY A 363 15.97 -8.49 -4.08
C GLY A 363 15.21 -8.18 -2.79
N CYS A 364 15.91 -7.70 -1.77
CA CYS A 364 15.31 -7.40 -0.48
C CYS A 364 15.39 -5.90 -0.17
N VAL A 365 14.48 -5.44 0.69
CA VAL A 365 14.48 -4.11 1.30
C VAL A 365 14.68 -4.22 2.82
N LEU A 366 15.15 -3.13 3.43
CA LEU A 366 15.23 -2.96 4.88
C LEU A 366 14.37 -1.77 5.30
N PRO A 367 13.77 -1.79 6.51
CA PRO A 367 13.09 -0.63 7.05
C PRO A 367 14.07 0.52 7.31
N LEU A 368 13.61 1.75 7.14
CA LEU A 368 14.38 2.94 7.47
C LEU A 368 14.65 3.03 8.98
N GLU A 369 15.84 3.50 9.35
CA GLU A 369 16.28 3.56 10.76
C GLU A 369 16.02 4.91 11.44
N ALA A 370 15.68 5.95 10.66
CA ALA A 370 15.36 7.26 11.21
C ALA A 370 14.04 7.22 12.01
N PRO A 371 13.87 8.07 13.03
CA PRO A 371 12.65 8.11 13.85
C PRO A 371 11.38 8.33 13.04
N GLY A 372 10.28 7.69 13.45
CA GLY A 372 9.02 7.72 12.73
C GLY A 372 9.02 6.80 11.52
N LEU A 373 8.44 7.24 10.41
CA LEU A 373 8.46 6.53 9.12
C LEU A 373 9.83 6.63 8.43
N GLY A 374 10.70 7.53 8.91
CA GLY A 374 12.05 7.67 8.40
C GLY A 374 12.17 8.40 7.08
N VAL A 375 11.10 8.96 6.54
CA VAL A 375 11.09 9.78 5.33
C VAL A 375 10.95 11.27 5.67
N GLU A 376 11.58 12.11 4.86
CA GLU A 376 11.40 13.57 4.88
C GLU A 376 10.47 13.95 3.71
N VAL A 377 9.51 14.83 3.97
CA VAL A 377 8.50 15.27 2.98
C VAL A 377 8.85 16.68 2.50
N ASP A 378 8.90 16.88 1.19
CA ASP A 378 9.03 18.20 0.57
C ASP A 378 7.67 18.90 0.54
N GLU A 379 7.48 19.88 1.42
CA GLU A 379 6.25 20.67 1.48
C GLU A 379 6.09 21.60 0.26
N ASP A 380 7.19 22.02 -0.38
CA ASP A 380 7.12 22.84 -1.60
C ASP A 380 6.58 22.03 -2.78
N PHE A 381 6.83 20.72 -2.81
CA PHE A 381 6.22 19.81 -3.79
C PHE A 381 4.69 19.90 -3.74
N LEU A 382 4.10 19.90 -2.56
CA LEU A 382 2.64 19.96 -2.37
C LEU A 382 2.04 21.26 -2.88
N ILE A 383 2.79 22.35 -2.81
CA ILE A 383 2.38 23.67 -3.33
C ILE A 383 2.45 23.69 -4.87
N LYS A 384 3.48 23.06 -5.44
CA LYS A 384 3.70 23.02 -6.89
C LYS A 384 2.78 22.04 -7.63
N HIS A 385 2.24 21.05 -6.94
CA HIS A 385 1.42 19.98 -7.52
C HIS A 385 0.00 19.94 -6.92
N PRO A 386 -0.81 20.98 -7.14
CA PRO A 386 -2.20 20.98 -6.69
C PRO A 386 -3.00 19.87 -7.39
N VAL A 387 -4.14 19.50 -6.81
CA VAL A 387 -5.04 18.49 -7.40
C VAL A 387 -5.45 18.86 -8.83
N ILE A 388 -5.41 17.88 -9.73
CA ILE A 388 -5.94 17.96 -11.08
C ILE A 388 -7.32 17.31 -11.06
N GLU A 389 -8.36 18.03 -11.43
CA GLU A 389 -9.73 17.50 -11.49
C GLU A 389 -9.90 16.48 -12.63
N GLY A 390 -10.91 15.61 -12.50
CA GLY A 390 -11.26 14.60 -13.49
C GLY A 390 -10.74 13.21 -13.16
N PRO A 391 -10.98 12.21 -14.05
CA PRO A 391 -10.63 10.81 -13.80
C PRO A 391 -9.11 10.57 -13.83
N SER A 392 -8.63 9.62 -13.02
CA SER A 392 -7.23 9.20 -13.03
C SER A 392 -6.94 8.15 -14.11
N TYR A 393 -7.98 7.45 -14.56
CA TYR A 393 -7.92 6.42 -15.61
C TYR A 393 -9.02 6.66 -16.65
N VAL A 394 -8.72 6.36 -17.92
CA VAL A 394 -9.62 6.47 -19.07
C VAL A 394 -9.55 5.21 -19.93
#